data_51796acccb175d672868190df1a2f2e6
#
_entry.id   51796acccb175d672868190df1a2f2e6
#
_cell.length_a   1.000
_cell.length_b   1.000
_cell.length_c   1.000
_cell.angle_alpha   90.00
_cell.angle_beta   90.00
_cell.angle_gamma   90.00
#
_symmetry.space_group_name_H-M   'P 1'
#
loop_
_entity.id
_entity.type
_entity.pdbx_description
1 polymer ?
#
loop_
_entity_poly.entity_id
_entity_poly.type
_entity_poly.pdbx_seq_one_letter_code
_entity_poly.pdbx_strand_id
1 'polypeptide(L)'
;MRKLLTLTIAFVGLLFAACETENGITKGEIIINSETNIEIGLYAGEFVIDYDIKGITDVDATITTTSDWLRVKENKGGKAKIEYEENTSGGSRQAAVMLSYEGARATVVVSQSSEAVTPILTLVGEDTINLDRAGQKAVISYKLENSNPVDYVYAKTSADWVYSIECKGGKVTLGVATNMSGKERETKVTVGYGSASFEVMVKQSGSGDINFNAPTLWGDYYGDALTPGAANYWFFLTDRSFDTEGKSYPNATYYRIDAYGPLATGSGVVAIPDGTYVYDPNDTYAQWTFTAEWSGFWVTDANANRDAILKFEEGTTLVVEGNKITLNAKVNGEQHNVIFEGENALLDSRGNVTVLTTLDGDYEADLSDHYMIYECYNDYYDFGAYNWMFVIMPNSGTGDCMQLDIITGHNDRESGFAGDYIASDVLRQWSFIPGWTDGYNLQCSWFFTADNSELAPFRGGNVSVVDNGDGTMTVDIDVKDDRRNRITGSWTGVPEQYVGRSIVVFNK
;
A
#
# COMPACT_ATOMS: atom_id res chain seq x y z
N MET A 1 58.64 -6.57 2.49
CA MET A 1 59.38 -5.35 2.16
C MET A 1 59.59 -5.31 0.65
N ARG A 2 58.66 -4.71 -0.08
CA ARG A 2 58.85 -4.34 -1.49
C ARG A 2 58.73 -2.81 -1.57
N LYS A 3 59.83 -2.22 -2.00
CA LYS A 3 59.98 -0.76 -2.12
C LYS A 3 59.07 -0.27 -3.23
N LEU A 4 58.20 0.65 -2.89
CA LEU A 4 57.45 1.49 -3.83
C LEU A 4 58.47 2.40 -4.52
N LEU A 5 58.64 2.29 -5.82
CA LEU A 5 59.44 3.18 -6.62
C LEU A 5 58.56 4.32 -7.06
N THR A 6 58.61 5.42 -6.33
CA THR A 6 57.95 6.67 -6.71
C THR A 6 58.72 7.30 -7.84
N LEU A 7 58.21 7.22 -9.06
CA LEU A 7 58.75 7.96 -10.21
C LEU A 7 58.22 9.38 -10.18
N THR A 8 58.96 10.30 -9.58
CA THR A 8 58.68 11.73 -9.60
C THR A 8 59.14 12.28 -10.96
N ILE A 9 58.19 12.50 -11.90
CA ILE A 9 58.47 13.24 -13.11
C ILE A 9 58.22 14.71 -12.78
N ALA A 10 59.32 15.44 -12.68
CA ALA A 10 59.32 16.92 -12.54
C ALA A 10 58.84 17.53 -13.86
N PHE A 11 57.63 18.05 -13.89
CA PHE A 11 57.17 18.87 -14.97
C PHE A 11 57.68 20.30 -14.73
N VAL A 12 58.55 20.75 -15.60
CA VAL A 12 59.09 22.14 -15.61
C VAL A 12 57.92 23.06 -16.03
N GLY A 13 57.42 23.81 -15.08
CA GLY A 13 56.45 24.86 -15.36
C GLY A 13 57.11 25.98 -16.20
N LEU A 14 56.75 26.09 -17.47
CA LEU A 14 57.08 27.25 -18.28
C LEU A 14 56.13 28.39 -17.87
N LEU A 15 56.62 29.26 -17.04
CA LEU A 15 56.06 30.61 -16.82
C LEU A 15 56.23 31.41 -18.10
N PHE A 16 55.20 31.56 -18.89
CA PHE A 16 55.17 32.56 -19.95
C PHE A 16 54.81 33.92 -19.34
N ALA A 17 55.78 34.80 -19.36
CA ALA A 17 55.57 36.21 -19.02
C ALA A 17 54.52 36.80 -19.97
N ALA A 18 53.52 37.46 -19.41
CA ALA A 18 52.56 38.23 -20.15
C ALA A 18 53.24 39.38 -20.82
N CYS A 19 53.11 39.52 -22.13
CA CYS A 19 53.50 40.72 -22.89
C CYS A 19 52.39 41.76 -22.71
N GLU A 20 52.62 42.81 -22.03
CA GLU A 20 51.75 43.99 -21.93
C GLU A 20 51.64 44.63 -23.32
N THR A 21 50.41 44.62 -23.88
CA THR A 21 50.11 45.51 -25.02
C THR A 21 49.33 46.73 -24.52
N GLU A 22 49.85 47.87 -24.87
CA GLU A 22 49.24 49.18 -24.64
C GLU A 22 47.81 49.22 -25.24
N ASN A 23 46.85 49.22 -24.37
CA ASN A 23 45.54 49.84 -24.44
C ASN A 23 44.67 49.25 -23.28
N GLY A 24 44.82 49.78 -22.11
CA GLY A 24 43.96 49.80 -20.94
C GLY A 24 42.82 48.79 -20.72
N ILE A 25 42.82 47.66 -21.38
CA ILE A 25 41.85 46.59 -21.20
C ILE A 25 42.54 45.52 -20.35
N THR A 26 42.16 45.42 -19.10
CA THR A 26 42.53 44.30 -18.25
C THR A 26 41.90 43.01 -18.85
N LYS A 27 42.75 42.16 -19.45
CA LYS A 27 42.30 40.86 -19.94
C LYS A 27 41.72 40.07 -18.76
N GLY A 28 40.52 39.53 -18.87
CA GLY A 28 39.90 38.72 -17.83
C GLY A 28 40.75 37.48 -17.52
N GLU A 29 41.23 37.35 -16.30
CA GLU A 29 41.94 36.19 -15.80
C GLU A 29 40.95 35.03 -15.64
N ILE A 30 41.29 33.82 -16.09
CA ILE A 30 40.47 32.62 -15.86
C ILE A 30 40.89 31.97 -14.53
N ILE A 31 39.96 31.90 -13.62
CA ILE A 31 40.13 31.27 -12.29
C ILE A 31 39.41 29.90 -12.30
N ILE A 32 40.15 28.81 -12.07
CA ILE A 32 39.58 27.50 -11.91
C ILE A 32 39.19 27.31 -10.44
N ASN A 33 37.91 27.11 -10.17
CA ASN A 33 37.34 26.89 -8.84
C ASN A 33 37.31 25.40 -8.45
N SER A 34 37.44 24.50 -9.42
CA SER A 34 37.58 23.07 -9.22
C SER A 34 39.03 22.61 -9.14
N GLU A 35 39.29 21.32 -9.01
CA GLU A 35 40.66 20.79 -9.06
C GLU A 35 41.29 20.97 -10.44
N THR A 36 42.57 21.35 -10.48
CA THR A 36 43.37 21.53 -11.71
C THR A 36 44.07 20.25 -12.15
N ASN A 37 44.15 19.23 -11.28
CA ASN A 37 44.63 17.89 -11.59
C ASN A 37 43.52 16.91 -11.23
N ILE A 38 42.89 16.35 -12.25
CA ILE A 38 41.76 15.43 -12.10
C ILE A 38 42.25 14.02 -12.35
N GLU A 39 42.07 13.15 -11.38
CA GLU A 39 42.36 11.70 -11.51
C GLU A 39 41.04 10.97 -11.73
N ILE A 40 40.95 10.22 -12.84
CA ILE A 40 39.77 9.43 -13.19
C ILE A 40 40.11 7.96 -13.36
N GLY A 41 39.11 7.10 -13.12
CA GLY A 41 39.27 5.64 -13.24
C GLY A 41 39.27 5.15 -14.69
N LEU A 42 39.40 3.83 -14.86
CA LEU A 42 39.43 3.12 -16.15
C LEU A 42 38.19 3.40 -17.01
N TYR A 43 37.02 3.35 -16.42
CA TYR A 43 35.73 3.36 -17.14
C TYR A 43 35.35 4.75 -17.66
N ALA A 44 34.51 4.80 -18.69
CA ALA A 44 33.93 6.03 -19.21
C ALA A 44 33.11 6.80 -18.17
N GLY A 45 33.04 8.11 -18.28
CA GLY A 45 32.29 8.95 -17.34
C GLY A 45 32.29 10.41 -17.71
N GLU A 46 31.96 11.26 -16.72
CA GLU A 46 31.88 12.72 -16.86
C GLU A 46 32.44 13.39 -15.61
N PHE A 47 33.01 14.60 -15.77
CA PHE A 47 33.37 15.50 -14.67
C PHE A 47 33.06 16.96 -15.06
N VAL A 48 33.03 17.82 -14.06
CA VAL A 48 32.73 19.25 -14.26
C VAL A 48 33.95 20.08 -13.84
N ILE A 49 34.35 21.03 -14.70
CA ILE A 49 35.28 22.08 -14.38
C ILE A 49 34.45 23.32 -14.09
N ASP A 50 34.61 23.85 -12.87
CA ASP A 50 33.99 25.11 -12.42
C ASP A 50 35.02 26.21 -12.53
N TYR A 51 34.67 27.33 -13.19
CA TYR A 51 35.58 28.42 -13.45
C TYR A 51 34.88 29.77 -13.50
N ASP A 52 35.63 30.83 -13.23
CA ASP A 52 35.19 32.21 -13.40
C ASP A 52 36.12 32.97 -14.35
N ILE A 53 35.62 34.00 -15.05
CA ILE A 53 36.41 34.99 -15.78
C ILE A 53 36.36 36.29 -14.98
N LYS A 54 37.47 36.66 -14.41
CA LYS A 54 37.59 37.80 -13.48
C LYS A 54 37.08 39.09 -14.09
N GLY A 55 36.06 39.68 -13.42
CA GLY A 55 35.49 40.98 -13.82
C GLY A 55 34.54 40.90 -15.02
N ILE A 56 34.16 39.67 -15.48
CA ILE A 56 33.26 39.46 -16.61
C ILE A 56 32.17 38.50 -16.20
N THR A 57 30.93 38.86 -16.45
CA THR A 57 29.76 38.03 -16.22
C THR A 57 29.07 37.67 -17.52
N ASP A 58 28.32 36.56 -17.54
CA ASP A 58 27.51 36.12 -18.67
C ASP A 58 28.30 35.75 -19.96
N VAL A 59 29.57 35.40 -19.82
CA VAL A 59 30.41 34.92 -20.95
C VAL A 59 31.14 33.67 -20.52
N ASP A 60 31.12 32.65 -21.37
CA ASP A 60 31.84 31.41 -21.15
C ASP A 60 33.20 31.38 -21.87
N ALA A 61 34.21 30.75 -21.26
CA ALA A 61 35.50 30.50 -21.90
C ALA A 61 35.38 29.53 -23.06
N THR A 62 36.24 29.64 -24.05
CA THR A 62 36.36 28.58 -25.07
C THR A 62 37.11 27.41 -24.47
N ILE A 63 36.49 26.18 -24.53
CA ILE A 63 37.07 24.95 -24.00
C ILE A 63 37.61 24.09 -25.15
N THR A 64 38.81 23.59 -25.01
CA THR A 64 39.41 22.62 -25.95
C THR A 64 40.10 21.50 -25.18
N THR A 65 40.14 20.30 -25.77
CA THR A 65 40.81 19.14 -25.21
C THR A 65 42.01 18.74 -26.07
N THR A 66 43.04 18.17 -25.47
CA THR A 66 44.25 17.74 -26.19
C THR A 66 44.19 16.29 -26.67
N SER A 67 43.08 15.60 -26.45
CA SER A 67 42.91 14.18 -26.83
C SER A 67 41.48 13.87 -27.19
N ASP A 68 41.30 12.95 -28.12
CA ASP A 68 39.99 12.54 -28.65
C ASP A 68 39.10 11.80 -27.63
N TRP A 69 39.73 11.24 -26.59
CA TRP A 69 39.02 10.53 -25.51
C TRP A 69 38.43 11.50 -24.46
N LEU A 70 38.65 12.81 -24.57
CA LEU A 70 37.96 13.85 -23.82
C LEU A 70 37.11 14.70 -24.76
N ARG A 71 35.85 14.90 -24.40
CA ARG A 71 34.91 15.70 -25.20
C ARG A 71 34.18 16.72 -24.31
N VAL A 72 34.05 17.93 -24.79
CA VAL A 72 33.21 18.97 -24.14
C VAL A 72 31.75 18.61 -24.46
N LYS A 73 30.99 18.23 -23.43
CA LYS A 73 29.57 17.93 -23.53
C LYS A 73 28.69 19.15 -23.40
N GLU A 74 29.03 20.02 -22.48
CA GLU A 74 28.34 21.28 -22.20
C GLU A 74 29.31 22.29 -21.63
N ASN A 75 29.11 23.56 -21.96
CA ASN A 75 29.87 24.68 -21.38
C ASN A 75 28.93 25.87 -21.25
N LYS A 76 28.50 26.15 -20.02
CA LYS A 76 27.52 27.19 -19.74
C LYS A 76 27.63 27.70 -18.32
N GLY A 77 27.60 29.05 -18.15
CA GLY A 77 27.53 29.71 -16.85
C GLY A 77 28.71 29.39 -15.96
N GLY A 78 29.95 29.39 -16.52
CA GLY A 78 31.17 29.11 -15.77
C GLY A 78 31.37 27.62 -15.42
N LYS A 79 30.61 26.72 -16.05
CA LYS A 79 30.73 25.26 -15.84
C LYS A 79 30.94 24.54 -17.15
N ALA A 80 32.06 23.84 -17.28
CA ALA A 80 32.33 22.98 -18.41
C ALA A 80 32.16 21.51 -17.99
N LYS A 81 31.23 20.82 -18.60
CA LYS A 81 31.01 19.38 -18.42
C LYS A 81 31.79 18.61 -19.48
N ILE A 82 32.73 17.81 -19.04
CA ILE A 82 33.64 17.03 -19.88
C ILE A 82 33.27 15.56 -19.78
N GLU A 83 33.04 14.93 -20.91
CA GLU A 83 32.84 13.49 -21.05
C GLU A 83 34.15 12.82 -21.43
N TYR A 84 34.42 11.63 -20.91
CA TYR A 84 35.62 10.84 -21.24
C TYR A 84 35.30 9.39 -21.54
N GLU A 85 36.06 8.82 -22.45
CA GLU A 85 35.92 7.43 -22.88
C GLU A 85 36.68 6.48 -21.96
N GLU A 86 36.27 5.18 -21.94
CA GLU A 86 36.97 4.12 -21.26
C GLU A 86 38.43 4.02 -21.77
N ASN A 87 39.38 3.80 -20.86
CA ASN A 87 40.79 3.65 -21.23
C ASN A 87 41.11 2.21 -21.62
N THR A 88 41.01 1.90 -22.89
CA THR A 88 41.34 0.59 -23.46
C THR A 88 42.81 0.49 -23.92
N SER A 89 43.66 1.47 -23.61
CA SER A 89 45.04 1.54 -24.12
C SER A 89 46.03 0.56 -23.44
N GLY A 90 45.64 -0.07 -22.30
CA GLY A 90 46.51 -0.96 -21.52
C GLY A 90 47.56 -0.24 -20.66
N GLY A 91 47.60 1.09 -20.66
CA GLY A 91 48.42 1.94 -19.83
C GLY A 91 47.69 3.21 -19.38
N SER A 92 48.08 3.80 -18.25
CA SER A 92 47.55 5.10 -17.84
C SER A 92 47.78 6.15 -18.91
N ARG A 93 46.81 7.03 -19.11
CA ARG A 93 46.90 8.11 -20.11
C ARG A 93 46.60 9.45 -19.51
N GLN A 94 47.10 10.51 -20.15
CA GLN A 94 46.98 11.87 -19.66
C GLN A 94 46.60 12.81 -20.80
N ALA A 95 45.76 13.79 -20.50
CA ALA A 95 45.38 14.83 -21.43
C ALA A 95 45.11 16.13 -20.67
N ALA A 96 44.95 17.22 -21.41
CA ALA A 96 44.61 18.51 -20.83
C ALA A 96 43.30 19.06 -21.40
N VAL A 97 42.54 19.71 -20.54
CA VAL A 97 41.43 20.60 -20.91
C VAL A 97 41.92 22.03 -20.78
N MET A 98 41.92 22.78 -21.87
CA MET A 98 42.38 24.15 -21.96
C MET A 98 41.17 25.08 -22.04
N LEU A 99 41.14 26.07 -21.14
CA LEU A 99 40.18 27.17 -21.15
C LEU A 99 40.86 28.41 -21.69
N SER A 100 40.21 29.15 -22.57
CA SER A 100 40.74 30.38 -23.14
C SER A 100 39.68 31.48 -23.29
N TYR A 101 40.08 32.71 -22.99
CA TYR A 101 39.25 33.91 -23.19
C TYR A 101 40.14 35.10 -23.47
N GLU A 102 39.95 35.76 -24.61
CA GLU A 102 40.69 37.00 -25.04
C GLU A 102 42.21 36.94 -24.78
N GLY A 103 42.82 35.76 -24.91
CA GLY A 103 44.26 35.52 -24.72
C GLY A 103 44.66 35.11 -23.30
N ALA A 104 43.77 35.18 -22.31
CA ALA A 104 43.96 34.50 -21.04
C ALA A 104 43.76 32.96 -21.24
N ARG A 105 44.48 32.16 -20.47
CA ARG A 105 44.44 30.68 -20.56
C ARG A 105 44.54 30.07 -19.18
N ALA A 106 43.78 28.98 -18.99
CA ALA A 106 43.93 28.08 -17.85
C ALA A 106 43.95 26.63 -18.36
N THR A 107 44.56 25.76 -17.61
CA THR A 107 44.72 24.35 -18.00
C THR A 107 44.34 23.43 -16.83
N VAL A 108 43.55 22.45 -17.08
CA VAL A 108 43.22 21.33 -16.17
C VAL A 108 43.83 20.07 -16.76
N VAL A 109 44.64 19.37 -15.97
CA VAL A 109 45.28 18.10 -16.36
C VAL A 109 44.37 16.94 -15.92
N VAL A 110 44.10 16.02 -16.83
CA VAL A 110 43.30 14.84 -16.57
C VAL A 110 44.18 13.61 -16.73
N SER A 111 44.29 12.82 -15.68
CA SER A 111 44.99 11.54 -15.66
C SER A 111 44.00 10.41 -15.54
N GLN A 112 44.01 9.48 -16.52
CA GLN A 112 43.12 8.31 -16.48
C GLN A 112 43.88 7.01 -16.24
N SER A 113 43.47 6.26 -15.22
CA SER A 113 44.03 4.96 -14.90
C SER A 113 43.74 3.92 -16.00
N SER A 114 44.66 2.96 -16.14
CA SER A 114 44.45 1.73 -16.94
C SER A 114 43.98 0.55 -16.09
N GLU A 115 43.88 0.72 -14.80
CA GLU A 115 43.48 -0.34 -13.86
C GLU A 115 42.08 -0.04 -13.30
N ALA A 116 41.26 -1.09 -13.24
CA ALA A 116 40.01 -0.99 -12.54
C ALA A 116 40.28 -0.82 -11.04
N VAL A 117 39.76 0.26 -10.48
CA VAL A 117 39.85 0.51 -9.03
C VAL A 117 38.89 -0.46 -8.35
N THR A 118 39.35 -1.15 -7.31
CA THR A 118 38.51 -2.06 -6.55
C THR A 118 37.44 -1.25 -5.79
N PRO A 119 36.15 -1.52 -6.02
CA PRO A 119 35.10 -0.85 -5.27
C PRO A 119 35.19 -1.16 -3.77
N ILE A 120 34.93 -0.17 -2.95
CA ILE A 120 34.85 -0.31 -1.50
C ILE A 120 33.43 0.04 -1.08
N LEU A 121 32.70 -0.96 -0.61
CA LEU A 121 31.36 -0.80 -0.07
C LEU A 121 31.41 -1.00 1.45
N THR A 122 31.06 0.01 2.21
CA THR A 122 31.16 0.02 3.68
C THR A 122 29.82 0.30 4.32
N LEU A 123 29.43 -0.51 5.30
CA LEU A 123 28.26 -0.23 6.15
C LEU A 123 28.50 1.05 6.97
N VAL A 124 27.48 1.90 7.05
CA VAL A 124 27.45 3.08 7.91
C VAL A 124 26.40 2.86 9.00
N GLY A 125 26.85 2.68 10.24
CA GLY A 125 26.00 2.42 11.40
C GLY A 125 26.15 0.98 11.91
N GLU A 126 25.11 0.50 12.57
CA GLU A 126 25.09 -0.82 13.22
C GLU A 126 24.86 -1.96 12.19
N ASP A 127 25.40 -3.12 12.47
CA ASP A 127 25.21 -4.34 11.68
C ASP A 127 23.92 -5.10 12.03
N THR A 128 23.16 -4.58 12.98
CA THR A 128 21.90 -5.16 13.44
C THR A 128 20.84 -4.07 13.59
N ILE A 129 19.68 -4.27 12.96
CA ILE A 129 18.50 -3.40 13.05
C ILE A 129 17.44 -4.13 13.86
N ASN A 130 17.03 -3.55 14.99
CA ASN A 130 15.94 -4.06 15.82
C ASN A 130 14.67 -3.26 15.53
N LEU A 131 13.59 -3.96 15.21
CA LEU A 131 12.29 -3.42 14.85
C LEU A 131 11.23 -3.92 15.83
N ASP A 132 10.21 -3.11 16.08
CA ASP A 132 9.00 -3.57 16.76
C ASP A 132 8.13 -4.45 15.83
N ARG A 133 6.93 -4.86 16.30
CA ARG A 133 6.02 -5.75 15.55
C ARG A 133 5.40 -5.10 14.32
N ALA A 134 5.19 -3.77 14.36
CA ALA A 134 4.45 -3.08 13.31
C ALA A 134 5.17 -3.14 11.97
N GLY A 135 4.40 -3.13 10.89
CA GLY A 135 4.90 -2.90 9.54
C GLY A 135 5.57 -1.52 9.46
N GLN A 136 6.79 -1.46 8.95
CA GLN A 136 7.58 -0.24 8.92
C GLN A 136 8.65 -0.25 7.85
N LYS A 137 9.29 0.89 7.64
CA LYS A 137 10.49 0.99 6.80
C LYS A 137 11.74 0.87 7.66
N ALA A 138 12.68 0.03 7.23
CA ALA A 138 14.03 -0.04 7.78
C ALA A 138 15.03 0.54 6.77
N VAL A 139 16.07 1.22 7.27
CA VAL A 139 17.08 1.87 6.42
C VAL A 139 18.47 1.38 6.79
N ILE A 140 19.22 0.90 5.79
CA ILE A 140 20.63 0.55 5.89
C ILE A 140 21.40 1.64 5.14
N SER A 141 22.28 2.35 5.82
CA SER A 141 23.15 3.36 5.21
C SER A 141 24.48 2.75 4.79
N TYR A 142 25.01 3.16 3.64
CA TYR A 142 26.29 2.68 3.15
C TYR A 142 27.10 3.82 2.51
N LYS A 143 28.42 3.61 2.47
CA LYS A 143 29.35 4.42 1.69
C LYS A 143 29.93 3.57 0.57
N LEU A 144 29.93 4.11 -0.64
CA LEU A 144 30.54 3.48 -1.81
C LEU A 144 31.66 4.37 -2.32
N GLU A 145 32.86 3.82 -2.39
CA GLU A 145 34.03 4.48 -2.98
C GLU A 145 34.50 3.65 -4.19
N ASN A 146 35.15 4.32 -5.12
CA ASN A 146 35.66 3.70 -6.34
C ASN A 146 34.57 2.98 -7.17
N SER A 147 33.40 3.63 -7.29
CA SER A 147 32.32 3.10 -8.11
C SER A 147 32.70 3.11 -9.59
N ASN A 148 32.16 2.15 -10.35
CA ASN A 148 32.23 2.11 -11.81
C ASN A 148 30.84 2.30 -12.42
N PRO A 149 30.73 2.72 -13.68
CA PRO A 149 29.43 2.97 -14.30
C PRO A 149 28.67 1.71 -14.72
N VAL A 150 29.25 0.55 -14.57
CA VAL A 150 28.69 -0.74 -15.05
C VAL A 150 27.95 -1.48 -13.93
N ASP A 151 28.43 -1.35 -12.68
CA ASP A 151 27.84 -1.99 -11.51
C ASP A 151 26.80 -1.09 -10.84
N TYR A 152 25.89 -1.70 -10.12
CA TYR A 152 24.90 -1.01 -9.28
C TYR A 152 24.83 -1.64 -7.90
N VAL A 153 24.41 -0.85 -6.91
CA VAL A 153 24.16 -1.36 -5.56
C VAL A 153 22.88 -2.17 -5.57
N TYR A 154 22.95 -3.37 -5.04
CA TYR A 154 21.80 -4.24 -4.83
C TYR A 154 21.70 -4.66 -3.38
N ALA A 155 20.51 -5.04 -2.95
CA ALA A 155 20.31 -5.72 -1.69
C ALA A 155 19.36 -6.91 -1.88
N LYS A 156 19.57 -7.98 -1.10
CA LYS A 156 18.79 -9.21 -1.16
C LYS A 156 18.65 -9.86 0.19
N THR A 157 17.52 -10.54 0.38
CA THR A 157 17.24 -11.40 1.52
C THR A 157 16.40 -12.59 1.07
N SER A 158 16.34 -13.65 1.86
CA SER A 158 15.46 -14.80 1.64
C SER A 158 14.11 -14.67 2.37
N ALA A 159 13.95 -13.66 3.22
CA ALA A 159 12.73 -13.47 3.99
C ALA A 159 11.61 -12.84 3.13
N ASP A 160 10.47 -13.49 3.06
CA ASP A 160 9.29 -13.06 2.33
C ASP A 160 8.55 -11.87 2.97
N TRP A 161 8.77 -11.66 4.27
CA TRP A 161 8.24 -10.53 5.04
C TRP A 161 9.05 -9.22 4.89
N VAL A 162 10.18 -9.25 4.16
CA VAL A 162 10.93 -8.05 3.74
C VAL A 162 10.64 -7.81 2.26
N TYR A 163 10.08 -6.66 1.94
CA TYR A 163 9.62 -6.31 0.61
C TYR A 163 10.09 -4.91 0.18
N SER A 164 9.81 -4.50 -1.06
CA SER A 164 10.09 -3.15 -1.58
C SER A 164 11.51 -2.67 -1.30
N ILE A 165 12.51 -3.51 -1.68
CA ILE A 165 13.92 -3.16 -1.51
C ILE A 165 14.32 -2.09 -2.53
N GLU A 166 14.71 -0.90 -2.06
CA GLU A 166 15.18 0.22 -2.87
C GLU A 166 16.60 0.62 -2.48
N CYS A 167 17.51 0.69 -3.46
CA CYS A 167 18.90 1.12 -3.26
C CYS A 167 19.12 2.47 -3.95
N LYS A 168 19.21 3.56 -3.18
CA LYS A 168 19.36 4.92 -3.72
C LYS A 168 20.06 5.86 -2.74
N GLY A 169 20.94 6.71 -3.25
CA GLY A 169 21.52 7.83 -2.48
C GLY A 169 22.28 7.40 -1.21
N GLY A 170 23.04 6.29 -1.27
CA GLY A 170 23.79 5.79 -0.12
C GLY A 170 22.93 5.08 0.93
N LYS A 171 21.69 4.71 0.57
CA LYS A 171 20.74 4.02 1.45
C LYS A 171 20.10 2.84 0.76
N VAL A 172 19.85 1.79 1.53
CA VAL A 172 18.92 0.71 1.19
C VAL A 172 17.70 0.87 2.08
N THR A 173 16.55 1.08 1.48
CA THR A 173 15.25 1.14 2.18
C THR A 173 14.53 -0.18 2.00
N LEU A 174 14.11 -0.79 3.11
CA LEU A 174 13.38 -2.05 3.15
C LEU A 174 11.97 -1.78 3.65
N GLY A 175 10.95 -2.34 3.01
CA GLY A 175 9.63 -2.52 3.60
C GLY A 175 9.63 -3.77 4.47
N VAL A 176 9.09 -3.68 5.67
CA VAL A 176 9.00 -4.81 6.62
C VAL A 176 7.55 -4.98 7.03
N ALA A 177 6.99 -6.16 6.79
CA ALA A 177 5.59 -6.48 7.11
C ALA A 177 5.35 -6.55 8.62
N THR A 178 4.12 -6.30 9.06
CA THR A 178 3.70 -6.50 10.47
C THR A 178 3.90 -7.96 10.87
N ASN A 179 4.49 -8.20 12.04
CA ASN A 179 4.72 -9.54 12.57
C ASN A 179 3.55 -10.00 13.45
N MET A 180 2.66 -10.81 12.88
CA MET A 180 1.51 -11.40 13.61
C MET A 180 1.80 -12.80 14.16
N SER A 181 3.02 -13.32 14.02
CA SER A 181 3.35 -14.70 14.42
C SER A 181 3.41 -14.93 15.93
N GLY A 182 3.40 -13.86 16.74
CA GLY A 182 3.64 -13.93 18.19
C GLY A 182 5.07 -14.28 18.59
N LYS A 183 5.99 -14.41 17.64
CA LYS A 183 7.40 -14.79 17.86
C LYS A 183 8.33 -13.82 17.17
N GLU A 184 9.48 -13.55 17.79
CA GLU A 184 10.56 -12.81 17.14
C GLU A 184 10.98 -13.51 15.84
N ARG A 185 11.28 -12.73 14.82
CA ARG A 185 11.82 -13.22 13.55
C ARG A 185 13.05 -12.40 13.16
N GLU A 186 13.98 -13.04 12.45
CA GLU A 186 15.19 -12.40 11.98
C GLU A 186 15.58 -12.86 10.59
N THR A 187 16.30 -12.01 9.87
CA THR A 187 16.87 -12.33 8.57
C THR A 187 18.11 -11.52 8.31
N LYS A 188 18.98 -12.04 7.45
CA LYS A 188 20.14 -11.32 6.92
C LYS A 188 19.76 -10.62 5.62
N VAL A 189 20.16 -9.38 5.51
CA VAL A 189 20.13 -8.59 4.28
C VAL A 189 21.54 -8.41 3.80
N THR A 190 21.86 -8.96 2.62
CA THR A 190 23.15 -8.77 1.95
C THR A 190 23.04 -7.55 1.06
N VAL A 191 23.91 -6.55 1.27
CA VAL A 191 24.08 -5.39 0.39
C VAL A 191 25.36 -5.58 -0.39
N GLY A 192 25.30 -5.44 -1.71
CA GLY A 192 26.44 -5.71 -2.59
C GLY A 192 26.61 -4.70 -3.70
N TYR A 193 27.84 -4.59 -4.20
CA TYR A 193 28.23 -3.82 -5.38
C TYR A 193 29.46 -4.48 -6.04
N GLY A 194 29.32 -4.98 -7.25
CA GLY A 194 30.36 -5.78 -7.89
C GLY A 194 30.76 -6.98 -7.01
N SER A 195 32.04 -7.06 -6.64
CA SER A 195 32.56 -8.10 -5.73
C SER A 195 32.52 -7.72 -4.25
N ALA A 196 32.22 -6.47 -3.92
CA ALA A 196 32.15 -5.99 -2.54
C ALA A 196 30.76 -6.24 -1.95
N SER A 197 30.68 -6.69 -0.70
CA SER A 197 29.42 -6.87 0.00
C SER A 197 29.59 -6.82 1.52
N PHE A 198 28.48 -6.54 2.22
CA PHE A 198 28.35 -6.70 3.66
C PHE A 198 26.96 -7.25 4.00
N GLU A 199 26.79 -7.72 5.22
CA GLU A 199 25.50 -8.23 5.72
C GLU A 199 25.03 -7.38 6.90
N VAL A 200 23.70 -7.19 6.98
CA VAL A 200 23.01 -6.57 8.12
C VAL A 200 21.94 -7.54 8.62
N MET A 201 21.90 -7.76 9.94
CA MET A 201 20.86 -8.53 10.58
C MET A 201 19.64 -7.66 10.83
N VAL A 202 18.46 -8.06 10.34
CA VAL A 202 17.19 -7.43 10.66
C VAL A 202 16.42 -8.34 11.59
N LYS A 203 16.11 -7.85 12.79
CA LYS A 203 15.35 -8.54 13.84
C LYS A 203 14.04 -7.79 14.07
N GLN A 204 12.93 -8.53 14.15
CA GLN A 204 11.62 -7.94 14.41
C GLN A 204 10.95 -8.67 15.56
N SER A 205 10.50 -7.90 16.57
CA SER A 205 9.75 -8.42 17.70
C SER A 205 8.46 -9.11 17.27
N GLY A 206 8.04 -10.13 18.00
CA GLY A 206 6.74 -10.78 17.85
C GLY A 206 5.77 -10.48 18.99
N SER A 207 6.15 -9.63 19.95
CA SER A 207 5.35 -9.32 21.14
C SER A 207 5.35 -7.82 21.46
N GLY A 208 4.43 -7.40 22.32
CA GLY A 208 4.20 -6.00 22.66
C GLY A 208 3.13 -5.35 21.79
N ASP A 209 2.86 -4.08 22.05
CA ASP A 209 1.89 -3.28 21.30
C ASP A 209 2.29 -3.15 19.82
N ILE A 210 1.31 -3.03 18.96
CA ILE A 210 1.54 -2.70 17.54
C ILE A 210 1.47 -1.17 17.40
N ASN A 211 2.63 -0.52 17.24
CA ASN A 211 2.72 0.92 17.01
C ASN A 211 2.85 1.18 15.51
N PHE A 212 1.74 1.42 14.82
CA PHE A 212 1.67 1.50 13.37
C PHE A 212 1.52 2.94 12.90
N ASN A 213 2.51 3.44 12.17
CA ASN A 213 2.41 4.72 11.48
C ASN A 213 1.89 4.47 10.07
N ALA A 214 0.60 4.71 9.85
CA ALA A 214 -0.05 4.55 8.56
C ALA A 214 0.36 5.69 7.62
N PRO A 215 1.05 5.42 6.51
CA PRO A 215 1.40 6.47 5.55
C PRO A 215 0.24 6.84 4.61
N THR A 216 -0.85 6.07 4.62
CA THR A 216 -1.95 6.22 3.67
C THR A 216 -3.29 6.21 4.38
N LEU A 217 -4.12 7.23 4.10
CA LEU A 217 -5.56 7.25 4.29
C LEU A 217 -6.19 7.01 2.91
N TRP A 218 -7.07 6.03 2.80
CA TRP A 218 -7.80 5.74 1.58
C TRP A 218 -9.24 5.39 1.92
N GLY A 219 -10.21 5.91 1.19
CA GLY A 219 -11.60 5.59 1.43
C GLY A 219 -12.60 6.56 0.80
N ASP A 220 -13.85 6.34 1.13
CA ASP A 220 -15.02 6.97 0.55
C ASP A 220 -15.90 7.60 1.61
N TYR A 221 -16.52 8.70 1.25
CA TYR A 221 -17.60 9.34 1.98
C TYR A 221 -18.92 9.07 1.28
N TYR A 222 -19.83 8.36 1.94
CA TYR A 222 -21.13 7.97 1.36
C TYR A 222 -22.30 8.87 1.76
N GLY A 223 -22.08 9.86 2.63
CA GLY A 223 -23.15 10.71 3.15
C GLY A 223 -24.11 9.93 4.06
N ASP A 224 -25.35 10.37 4.14
CA ASP A 224 -26.38 9.82 5.03
C ASP A 224 -27.51 9.09 4.31
N ALA A 225 -27.32 8.71 3.04
CA ALA A 225 -28.36 8.05 2.25
C ALA A 225 -28.79 6.69 2.84
N LEU A 226 -27.85 5.96 3.46
CA LEU A 226 -28.08 4.66 4.10
C LEU A 226 -28.51 4.81 5.57
N THR A 227 -28.16 5.91 6.22
CA THR A 227 -28.38 6.16 7.66
C THR A 227 -28.79 7.62 7.85
N PRO A 228 -30.05 7.99 7.58
CA PRO A 228 -30.51 9.39 7.66
C PRO A 228 -30.14 10.07 8.97
N GLY A 229 -29.41 11.21 8.87
CA GLY A 229 -28.95 11.99 10.01
C GLY A 229 -27.59 11.60 10.58
N ALA A 230 -26.94 10.55 10.08
CA ALA A 230 -25.59 10.16 10.44
C ALA A 230 -24.78 9.76 9.18
N ALA A 231 -23.85 10.60 8.77
CA ALA A 231 -23.09 10.38 7.53
C ALA A 231 -22.01 9.33 7.69
N ASN A 232 -21.87 8.47 6.70
CA ASN A 232 -20.92 7.38 6.68
C ASN A 232 -19.57 7.81 6.06
N TYR A 233 -18.50 7.55 6.78
CA TYR A 233 -17.09 7.72 6.42
C TYR A 233 -16.44 6.35 6.47
N TRP A 234 -16.27 5.72 5.32
CA TRP A 234 -15.69 4.38 5.21
C TRP A 234 -14.25 4.49 4.71
N PHE A 235 -13.28 4.12 5.52
CA PHE A 235 -11.89 4.35 5.18
C PHE A 235 -10.93 3.34 5.80
N PHE A 236 -9.69 3.40 5.30
CA PHE A 236 -8.56 2.58 5.74
C PHE A 236 -7.40 3.45 6.18
N LEU A 237 -6.80 3.07 7.29
CA LEU A 237 -5.45 3.47 7.68
C LEU A 237 -4.53 2.30 7.33
N THR A 238 -3.58 2.50 6.42
CA THR A 238 -2.81 1.41 5.82
C THR A 238 -1.41 1.85 5.41
N ASP A 239 -0.49 0.89 5.26
CA ASP A 239 0.82 1.16 4.66
C ASP A 239 0.77 1.20 3.13
N ARG A 240 -0.26 0.62 2.53
CA ARG A 240 -0.48 0.59 1.07
C ARG A 240 -1.97 0.66 0.77
N SER A 241 -2.35 1.43 -0.24
CA SER A 241 -3.73 1.45 -0.74
C SER A 241 -4.12 0.10 -1.36
N PHE A 242 -5.11 0.10 -2.20
CA PHE A 242 -5.51 -1.05 -3.00
C PHE A 242 -5.04 -0.85 -4.44
N ASP A 243 -4.94 -1.94 -5.20
CA ASP A 243 -4.67 -1.86 -6.63
C ASP A 243 -5.90 -1.34 -7.40
N THR A 244 -5.78 -1.22 -8.71
CA THR A 244 -6.86 -0.70 -9.58
C THR A 244 -8.09 -1.60 -9.64
N GLU A 245 -7.98 -2.85 -9.18
CA GLU A 245 -9.07 -3.82 -9.08
C GLU A 245 -9.65 -3.90 -7.65
N GLY A 246 -9.17 -3.07 -6.73
CA GLY A 246 -9.58 -3.08 -5.32
C GLY A 246 -8.98 -4.20 -4.49
N LYS A 247 -7.93 -4.88 -4.98
CA LYS A 247 -7.26 -5.97 -4.26
C LYS A 247 -6.19 -5.43 -3.32
N SER A 248 -6.04 -6.07 -2.18
CA SER A 248 -4.97 -5.79 -1.22
C SER A 248 -3.59 -6.09 -1.80
N TYR A 249 -2.58 -5.30 -1.44
CA TYR A 249 -1.19 -5.58 -1.78
C TYR A 249 -0.58 -6.66 -0.88
N PRO A 250 0.46 -7.40 -1.36
CA PRO A 250 1.26 -8.29 -0.51
C PRO A 250 1.92 -7.57 0.66
N ASN A 251 2.06 -8.27 1.79
CA ASN A 251 2.77 -7.79 2.98
C ASN A 251 2.25 -6.44 3.52
N ALA A 252 0.95 -6.19 3.39
CA ALA A 252 0.32 -4.94 3.75
C ALA A 252 -0.53 -5.05 5.02
N THR A 253 -0.70 -3.94 5.70
CA THR A 253 -1.43 -3.80 6.96
C THR A 253 -2.64 -2.89 6.74
N TYR A 254 -3.83 -3.33 7.12
CA TYR A 254 -5.09 -2.62 6.92
C TYR A 254 -5.88 -2.49 8.21
N TYR A 255 -6.23 -1.26 8.57
CA TYR A 255 -7.23 -0.93 9.57
C TYR A 255 -8.42 -0.31 8.87
N ARG A 256 -9.52 -1.05 8.74
CA ARG A 256 -10.76 -0.58 8.14
C ARG A 256 -11.65 0.02 9.21
N ILE A 257 -12.14 1.21 8.96
CA ILE A 257 -13.05 1.94 9.84
C ILE A 257 -14.31 2.33 9.05
N ASP A 258 -15.45 1.99 9.60
CA ASP A 258 -16.77 2.38 9.10
C ASP A 258 -17.38 3.35 10.11
N ALA A 259 -17.00 4.61 10.00
CA ALA A 259 -17.33 5.65 10.98
C ALA A 259 -18.57 6.44 10.57
N TYR A 260 -19.30 6.92 11.57
CA TYR A 260 -20.50 7.74 11.44
C TYR A 260 -20.34 9.08 12.14
N GLY A 261 -20.60 10.15 11.42
CA GLY A 261 -20.40 11.51 11.89
C GLY A 261 -21.41 12.50 11.34
N PRO A 262 -21.21 13.81 11.57
CA PRO A 262 -22.01 14.86 10.96
C PRO A 262 -21.93 14.81 9.43
N LEU A 263 -22.99 15.28 8.76
CA LEU A 263 -23.01 15.43 7.31
C LEU A 263 -21.95 16.46 6.88
N ALA A 264 -21.06 16.06 5.97
CA ALA A 264 -20.06 16.97 5.46
C ALA A 264 -20.64 18.01 4.52
N THR A 265 -20.06 19.20 4.56
CA THR A 265 -20.33 20.29 3.61
C THR A 265 -19.29 20.24 2.48
N GLY A 266 -19.72 20.48 1.24
CA GLY A 266 -18.83 20.46 0.08
C GLY A 266 -19.00 19.21 -0.79
N SER A 267 -18.15 19.08 -1.80
CA SER A 267 -18.16 17.99 -2.78
C SER A 267 -16.76 17.74 -3.35
N GLY A 268 -16.56 16.55 -3.90
CA GLY A 268 -15.31 16.11 -4.52
C GLY A 268 -14.40 15.39 -3.53
N VAL A 269 -13.79 16.12 -2.60
CA VAL A 269 -12.99 15.57 -1.51
C VAL A 269 -13.57 16.03 -0.17
N VAL A 270 -13.69 15.12 0.77
CA VAL A 270 -14.37 15.34 2.05
C VAL A 270 -13.44 14.93 3.19
N ALA A 271 -13.27 15.82 4.18
CA ALA A 271 -12.54 15.49 5.41
C ALA A 271 -13.44 14.73 6.40
N ILE A 272 -12.87 13.79 7.11
CA ILE A 272 -13.48 13.17 8.28
C ILE A 272 -13.56 14.24 9.38
N PRO A 273 -14.74 14.51 9.97
CA PRO A 273 -14.90 15.56 10.97
C PRO A 273 -14.04 15.36 12.22
N ASP A 274 -13.49 16.45 12.73
CA ASP A 274 -12.74 16.45 13.98
C ASP A 274 -13.61 15.99 15.15
N GLY A 275 -13.09 15.06 15.94
CA GLY A 275 -13.81 14.54 17.11
C GLY A 275 -13.29 13.18 17.54
N THR A 276 -13.95 12.64 18.57
CA THR A 276 -13.69 11.29 19.05
C THR A 276 -14.84 10.38 18.65
N TYR A 277 -14.50 9.32 17.92
CA TYR A 277 -15.41 8.25 17.53
C TYR A 277 -15.16 7.06 18.44
N VAL A 278 -16.21 6.42 18.91
CA VAL A 278 -16.12 5.25 19.77
C VAL A 278 -16.60 4.00 19.05
N TYR A 279 -15.98 2.88 19.37
CA TYR A 279 -16.42 1.59 18.86
C TYR A 279 -17.82 1.27 19.36
N ASP A 280 -18.73 0.92 18.44
CA ASP A 280 -20.10 0.55 18.73
C ASP A 280 -20.31 -0.94 18.45
N PRO A 281 -20.37 -1.79 19.48
CA PRO A 281 -20.56 -3.23 19.33
C PRO A 281 -21.98 -3.62 18.87
N ASN A 282 -22.93 -2.68 18.93
CA ASN A 282 -24.34 -2.92 18.59
C ASN A 282 -24.72 -2.38 17.20
N ASP A 283 -23.75 -1.76 16.49
CA ASP A 283 -23.95 -1.20 15.15
C ASP A 283 -25.19 -0.28 15.07
N THR A 284 -25.27 0.68 16.01
CA THR A 284 -26.39 1.66 16.05
C THR A 284 -26.27 2.73 15.00
N TYR A 285 -25.11 2.85 14.35
CA TYR A 285 -24.79 3.87 13.33
C TYR A 285 -24.98 5.32 13.82
N ALA A 286 -24.87 5.52 15.12
CA ALA A 286 -24.99 6.85 15.71
C ALA A 286 -23.81 7.74 15.31
N GLN A 287 -24.03 9.06 15.26
CA GLN A 287 -22.91 9.98 15.07
C GLN A 287 -21.84 9.79 16.15
N TRP A 288 -20.58 9.95 15.78
CA TRP A 288 -19.41 9.77 16.63
C TRP A 288 -19.15 8.33 17.07
N THR A 289 -19.62 7.38 16.26
CA THR A 289 -19.29 5.95 16.44
C THR A 289 -18.65 5.36 15.19
N PHE A 290 -18.11 4.16 15.30
CA PHE A 290 -17.75 3.30 14.18
C PHE A 290 -18.17 1.86 14.46
N THR A 291 -18.60 1.15 13.43
CA THR A 291 -19.32 -0.12 13.57
C THR A 291 -18.42 -1.31 13.88
N ALA A 292 -18.96 -2.30 14.57
CA ALA A 292 -18.36 -3.61 14.75
C ALA A 292 -18.45 -4.47 13.48
N GLU A 293 -19.55 -4.34 12.74
CA GLU A 293 -19.83 -5.14 11.55
C GLU A 293 -18.81 -4.89 10.44
N TRP A 294 -18.53 -3.61 10.14
CA TRP A 294 -17.72 -3.22 8.99
C TRP A 294 -16.32 -2.71 9.33
N SER A 295 -15.97 -2.61 10.62
CA SER A 295 -14.64 -2.20 11.03
C SER A 295 -13.80 -3.40 11.46
N GLY A 296 -12.47 -3.30 11.30
CA GLY A 296 -11.57 -4.36 11.70
C GLY A 296 -10.16 -4.21 11.14
N PHE A 297 -9.34 -5.19 11.43
CA PHE A 297 -7.92 -5.22 11.14
C PHE A 297 -7.52 -6.51 10.43
N TRP A 298 -6.61 -6.42 9.47
CA TRP A 298 -5.93 -7.57 8.89
C TRP A 298 -4.56 -7.20 8.35
N VAL A 299 -3.74 -8.23 8.14
CA VAL A 299 -2.49 -8.17 7.37
C VAL A 299 -2.58 -9.15 6.21
N THR A 300 -1.82 -8.89 5.16
CA THR A 300 -1.67 -9.83 4.04
C THR A 300 -0.30 -10.48 4.08
N ASP A 301 -0.21 -11.71 3.59
CA ASP A 301 1.04 -12.41 3.38
C ASP A 301 1.78 -11.94 2.10
N ALA A 302 2.89 -12.59 1.77
CA ALA A 302 3.69 -12.29 0.57
C ALA A 302 2.94 -12.57 -0.76
N ASN A 303 1.81 -13.28 -0.72
CA ASN A 303 0.96 -13.57 -1.88
C ASN A 303 -0.33 -12.75 -1.89
N ALA A 304 -0.43 -11.73 -1.02
CA ALA A 304 -1.63 -10.92 -0.80
C ALA A 304 -2.83 -11.69 -0.19
N ASN A 305 -2.64 -12.91 0.28
CA ASN A 305 -3.70 -13.61 1.00
C ASN A 305 -3.88 -12.96 2.37
N ARG A 306 -5.10 -12.94 2.84
CA ARG A 306 -5.45 -12.53 4.20
C ARG A 306 -6.10 -13.70 4.95
N ASP A 307 -5.82 -13.77 6.23
CA ASP A 307 -6.63 -14.52 7.17
C ASP A 307 -7.97 -13.79 7.43
N ALA A 308 -8.74 -14.24 8.39
CA ALA A 308 -9.97 -13.56 8.79
C ALA A 308 -9.71 -12.10 9.20
N ILE A 309 -10.69 -11.22 8.93
CA ILE A 309 -10.69 -9.85 9.48
C ILE A 309 -10.88 -9.96 10.99
N LEU A 310 -9.89 -9.49 11.74
CA LEU A 310 -9.96 -9.41 13.20
C LEU A 310 -10.80 -8.21 13.61
N LYS A 311 -11.77 -8.42 14.46
CA LYS A 311 -12.67 -7.36 14.94
C LYS A 311 -11.99 -6.53 16.04
N PHE A 312 -12.38 -5.27 16.12
CA PHE A 312 -12.01 -4.44 17.28
C PHE A 312 -12.80 -4.89 18.51
N GLU A 313 -12.27 -4.54 19.67
CA GLU A 313 -12.90 -4.84 20.96
C GLU A 313 -13.41 -3.55 21.62
N GLU A 314 -14.29 -3.71 22.61
CA GLU A 314 -14.81 -2.61 23.41
C GLU A 314 -13.68 -1.77 24.03
N GLY A 315 -13.85 -0.46 24.01
CA GLY A 315 -12.85 0.51 24.44
C GLY A 315 -11.89 0.96 23.34
N THR A 316 -12.05 0.47 22.10
CA THR A 316 -11.37 1.04 20.91
C THR A 316 -11.90 2.45 20.62
N THR A 317 -11.01 3.38 20.33
CA THR A 317 -11.34 4.80 20.03
C THR A 317 -10.58 5.30 18.82
N LEU A 318 -11.24 6.15 18.05
CA LEU A 318 -10.66 6.88 16.93
C LEU A 318 -10.76 8.39 17.22
N VAL A 319 -9.65 9.10 17.14
CA VAL A 319 -9.59 10.55 17.33
C VAL A 319 -9.12 11.20 16.04
N VAL A 320 -9.88 12.19 15.56
CA VAL A 320 -9.56 12.99 14.38
C VAL A 320 -9.29 14.43 14.83
N GLU A 321 -8.12 14.96 14.48
CA GLU A 321 -7.66 16.31 14.81
C GLU A 321 -7.02 16.94 13.57
N GLY A 322 -7.82 17.55 12.71
CA GLY A 322 -7.37 18.07 11.43
C GLY A 322 -6.78 16.97 10.54
N ASN A 323 -5.49 17.08 10.26
CA ASN A 323 -4.75 16.13 9.42
C ASN A 323 -4.12 14.96 10.19
N LYS A 324 -4.44 14.83 11.47
CA LYS A 324 -4.00 13.72 12.30
C LYS A 324 -5.17 12.82 12.70
N ILE A 325 -5.02 11.54 12.45
CA ILE A 325 -5.98 10.51 12.86
C ILE A 325 -5.24 9.50 13.76
N THR A 326 -5.79 9.27 14.94
CA THR A 326 -5.25 8.33 15.92
C THR A 326 -6.29 7.27 16.25
N LEU A 327 -5.98 6.00 15.96
CA LEU A 327 -6.79 4.86 16.34
C LEU A 327 -6.10 4.10 17.48
N ASN A 328 -6.72 4.08 18.65
CA ASN A 328 -6.30 3.26 19.79
C ASN A 328 -7.18 2.02 19.82
N ALA A 329 -6.74 0.95 19.17
CA ALA A 329 -7.54 -0.25 19.00
C ALA A 329 -7.12 -1.36 19.95
N LYS A 330 -8.10 -2.18 20.35
CA LYS A 330 -7.87 -3.48 20.98
C LYS A 330 -8.30 -4.56 19.99
N VAL A 331 -7.44 -5.55 19.77
CA VAL A 331 -7.66 -6.65 18.83
C VAL A 331 -7.12 -7.94 19.47
N ASN A 332 -7.95 -8.93 19.71
CA ASN A 332 -7.57 -10.17 20.39
C ASN A 332 -6.80 -9.96 21.69
N GLY A 333 -7.20 -8.94 22.49
CA GLY A 333 -6.55 -8.57 23.74
C GLY A 333 -5.23 -7.83 23.60
N GLU A 334 -4.77 -7.54 22.39
CA GLU A 334 -3.55 -6.78 22.09
C GLU A 334 -3.87 -5.31 21.82
N GLN A 335 -2.95 -4.41 22.19
CA GLN A 335 -3.07 -2.98 21.92
C GLN A 335 -2.44 -2.61 20.58
N HIS A 336 -3.20 -1.91 19.74
CA HIS A 336 -2.74 -1.33 18.51
C HIS A 336 -2.86 0.20 18.59
N ASN A 337 -1.74 0.88 18.44
CA ASN A 337 -1.63 2.34 18.43
C ASN A 337 -1.35 2.75 16.97
N VAL A 338 -2.36 3.25 16.28
CA VAL A 338 -2.27 3.60 14.87
C VAL A 338 -2.31 5.10 14.71
N ILE A 339 -1.38 5.66 13.98
CA ILE A 339 -1.30 7.11 13.72
C ILE A 339 -1.20 7.31 12.20
N PHE A 340 -2.04 8.18 11.68
CA PHE A 340 -1.91 8.77 10.36
C PHE A 340 -1.69 10.27 10.51
N GLU A 341 -0.69 10.81 9.83
CA GLU A 341 -0.43 12.25 9.71
C GLU A 341 -0.29 12.58 8.22
N GLY A 342 -1.31 13.21 7.65
CA GLY A 342 -1.39 13.49 6.22
C GLY A 342 -2.68 14.21 5.86
N GLU A 343 -2.97 14.40 4.59
CA GLU A 343 -4.20 15.03 4.13
C GLU A 343 -5.42 14.18 4.53
N ASN A 344 -6.29 14.73 5.39
CA ASN A 344 -7.56 14.12 5.79
C ASN A 344 -8.59 14.32 4.68
N ALA A 345 -8.59 13.42 3.69
CA ALA A 345 -9.33 13.55 2.46
C ALA A 345 -9.87 12.20 1.99
N LEU A 346 -11.19 12.06 1.95
CA LEU A 346 -11.90 10.92 1.36
C LEU A 346 -12.55 11.32 0.04
N LEU A 347 -12.71 10.37 -0.86
CA LEU A 347 -13.46 10.60 -2.10
C LEU A 347 -14.95 10.79 -1.78
N ASP A 348 -15.58 11.81 -2.35
CA ASP A 348 -17.02 11.99 -2.26
C ASP A 348 -17.76 11.01 -3.18
N SER A 349 -18.26 9.94 -2.59
CA SER A 349 -18.97 8.86 -3.28
C SER A 349 -20.50 8.90 -3.05
N ARG A 350 -21.05 10.01 -2.55
CA ARG A 350 -22.52 10.15 -2.33
C ARG A 350 -23.34 9.87 -3.57
N GLY A 351 -22.86 10.25 -4.74
CA GLY A 351 -23.54 10.00 -6.02
C GLY A 351 -23.52 8.54 -6.48
N ASN A 352 -22.71 7.69 -5.85
CA ASN A 352 -22.55 6.28 -6.19
C ASN A 352 -23.34 5.35 -5.27
N VAL A 353 -24.01 5.90 -4.24
CA VAL A 353 -24.82 5.10 -3.32
C VAL A 353 -26.14 4.78 -3.99
N THR A 354 -26.37 3.51 -4.24
CA THR A 354 -27.66 3.00 -4.71
C THR A 354 -28.36 2.33 -3.54
N VAL A 355 -29.49 2.89 -3.14
CA VAL A 355 -30.39 2.29 -2.16
C VAL A 355 -31.34 1.37 -2.92
N LEU A 356 -31.34 0.09 -2.57
CA LEU A 356 -32.13 -0.95 -3.24
C LEU A 356 -33.41 -1.27 -2.50
N THR A 357 -33.43 -1.08 -1.17
CA THR A 357 -34.63 -1.33 -0.37
C THR A 357 -35.76 -0.38 -0.74
N THR A 358 -36.96 -0.92 -0.80
CA THR A 358 -38.20 -0.15 -0.91
C THR A 358 -38.88 0.05 0.44
N LEU A 359 -38.40 -0.62 1.50
CA LEU A 359 -38.95 -0.52 2.84
C LEU A 359 -38.69 0.87 3.44
N ASP A 360 -39.68 1.44 4.07
CA ASP A 360 -39.61 2.76 4.73
C ASP A 360 -39.24 2.68 6.22
N GLY A 361 -39.05 1.49 6.79
CA GLY A 361 -38.71 1.25 8.19
C GLY A 361 -38.53 -0.22 8.51
N ASP A 362 -38.42 -0.53 9.82
CA ASP A 362 -38.35 -1.91 10.30
C ASP A 362 -39.55 -2.73 9.84
N TYR A 363 -39.32 -3.98 9.51
CA TYR A 363 -40.31 -4.89 8.93
C TYR A 363 -40.31 -6.24 9.65
N GLU A 364 -41.51 -6.71 10.01
CA GLU A 364 -41.71 -8.06 10.54
C GLU A 364 -42.47 -8.89 9.50
N ALA A 365 -41.78 -9.86 8.90
CA ALA A 365 -42.35 -10.70 7.85
C ALA A 365 -43.24 -11.78 8.41
N ASP A 366 -44.43 -11.94 7.85
CA ASP A 366 -45.33 -13.08 8.17
C ASP A 366 -44.98 -14.29 7.32
N LEU A 367 -44.28 -15.25 7.93
CA LEU A 367 -43.88 -16.51 7.30
C LEU A 367 -44.71 -17.73 7.79
N SER A 368 -45.86 -17.50 8.41
CA SER A 368 -46.67 -18.52 9.06
C SER A 368 -47.31 -19.54 8.10
N ASP A 369 -47.70 -19.12 6.89
CA ASP A 369 -48.26 -20.00 5.84
C ASP A 369 -47.32 -20.13 4.64
N HIS A 370 -46.11 -20.63 4.92
CA HIS A 370 -45.04 -20.70 3.92
C HIS A 370 -44.44 -22.10 3.82
N TYR A 371 -43.86 -22.38 2.66
CA TYR A 371 -42.99 -23.53 2.42
C TYR A 371 -41.57 -23.07 2.13
N MET A 372 -40.60 -23.94 2.37
CA MET A 372 -39.19 -23.67 2.07
C MET A 372 -38.67 -24.70 1.08
N ILE A 373 -38.03 -24.20 0.02
CA ILE A 373 -37.24 -25.01 -0.91
C ILE A 373 -35.76 -24.70 -0.76
N TYR A 374 -34.91 -25.71 -0.92
CA TYR A 374 -33.46 -25.52 -0.82
C TYR A 374 -32.69 -26.27 -1.90
N GLU A 375 -31.50 -25.76 -2.23
CA GLU A 375 -30.55 -26.40 -3.14
C GLU A 375 -29.13 -26.30 -2.57
N CYS A 376 -28.34 -27.37 -2.76
CA CYS A 376 -26.93 -27.42 -2.38
C CYS A 376 -26.05 -27.27 -3.62
N TYR A 377 -25.27 -26.22 -3.68
CA TYR A 377 -24.33 -25.99 -4.76
C TYR A 377 -22.94 -26.58 -4.52
N ASN A 378 -22.78 -27.41 -3.46
CA ASN A 378 -21.50 -27.94 -3.01
C ASN A 378 -20.50 -26.82 -2.70
N ASP A 379 -19.21 -27.07 -2.88
CA ASP A 379 -18.17 -26.03 -2.73
C ASP A 379 -18.09 -25.16 -4.00
N TYR A 380 -19.15 -24.38 -4.24
CA TYR A 380 -19.29 -23.54 -5.45
C TYR A 380 -18.18 -22.50 -5.59
N TYR A 381 -17.69 -22.00 -4.47
CA TYR A 381 -16.69 -20.93 -4.44
C TYR A 381 -15.24 -21.44 -4.29
N ASP A 382 -15.04 -22.78 -4.31
CA ASP A 382 -13.72 -23.41 -4.07
C ASP A 382 -13.07 -22.93 -2.75
N PHE A 383 -13.90 -22.86 -1.71
CA PHE A 383 -13.54 -22.26 -0.41
C PHE A 383 -13.36 -23.31 0.70
N GLY A 384 -13.64 -24.58 0.42
CA GLY A 384 -13.62 -25.66 1.42
C GLY A 384 -14.84 -25.69 2.32
N ALA A 385 -15.95 -25.07 1.88
CA ALA A 385 -17.24 -25.09 2.58
C ALA A 385 -18.39 -25.12 1.57
N TYR A 386 -19.48 -25.82 1.91
CA TYR A 386 -20.61 -25.94 1.01
C TYR A 386 -21.49 -24.69 1.04
N ASN A 387 -21.90 -24.29 -0.16
CA ASN A 387 -22.86 -23.25 -0.41
C ASN A 387 -24.27 -23.83 -0.57
N TRP A 388 -25.21 -23.24 0.14
CA TRP A 388 -26.63 -23.62 0.07
C TRP A 388 -27.48 -22.39 -0.17
N MET A 389 -28.46 -22.52 -1.04
CA MET A 389 -29.48 -21.50 -1.24
C MET A 389 -30.82 -22.04 -0.79
N PHE A 390 -31.58 -21.25 -0.07
CA PHE A 390 -32.97 -21.57 0.21
C PHE A 390 -33.89 -20.35 0.04
N VAL A 391 -35.16 -20.66 -0.26
CA VAL A 391 -36.18 -19.63 -0.44
C VAL A 391 -37.42 -20.06 0.35
N ILE A 392 -37.94 -19.16 1.18
CA ILE A 392 -39.21 -19.32 1.90
C ILE A 392 -40.25 -18.51 1.11
N MET A 393 -41.33 -19.20 0.71
CA MET A 393 -42.37 -18.64 -0.17
C MET A 393 -43.75 -18.91 0.38
N PRO A 394 -44.72 -17.98 0.17
CA PRO A 394 -46.11 -18.18 0.63
C PRO A 394 -46.82 -19.26 -0.15
N ASN A 395 -47.53 -20.16 0.55
CA ASN A 395 -48.37 -21.19 -0.06
C ASN A 395 -49.50 -20.61 -0.93
N SER A 396 -49.98 -19.42 -0.57
CA SER A 396 -51.02 -18.70 -1.30
C SER A 396 -50.56 -18.11 -2.62
N GLY A 397 -49.23 -17.99 -2.85
CA GLY A 397 -48.61 -17.26 -3.96
C GLY A 397 -48.64 -15.73 -3.79
N THR A 398 -49.09 -15.23 -2.63
CA THR A 398 -49.05 -13.80 -2.27
C THR A 398 -48.56 -13.65 -0.85
N GLY A 399 -47.70 -12.66 -0.57
CA GLY A 399 -47.10 -12.40 0.73
C GLY A 399 -45.59 -12.26 0.69
N ASP A 400 -44.98 -12.36 1.85
CA ASP A 400 -43.55 -12.17 2.05
C ASP A 400 -42.72 -13.35 1.55
N CYS A 401 -41.55 -13.07 1.03
CA CYS A 401 -40.58 -14.07 0.58
C CYS A 401 -39.22 -13.77 1.16
N MET A 402 -38.46 -14.79 1.51
CA MET A 402 -37.08 -14.71 1.94
C MET A 402 -36.18 -15.57 1.09
N GLN A 403 -35.12 -15.07 0.55
CA GLN A 403 -34.07 -15.81 -0.14
C GLN A 403 -32.78 -15.66 0.63
N LEU A 404 -32.07 -16.76 0.85
CA LEU A 404 -30.79 -16.78 1.53
C LEU A 404 -29.78 -17.62 0.79
N ASP A 405 -28.59 -17.10 0.67
CA ASP A 405 -27.40 -17.71 0.09
C ASP A 405 -26.35 -17.85 1.20
N ILE A 406 -26.19 -19.06 1.73
CA ILE A 406 -25.40 -19.33 2.93
C ILE A 406 -24.18 -20.20 2.64
N ILE A 407 -23.10 -19.98 3.39
CA ILE A 407 -21.87 -20.77 3.41
C ILE A 407 -21.79 -21.47 4.76
N THR A 408 -21.85 -22.80 4.76
CA THR A 408 -21.75 -23.62 5.99
C THR A 408 -20.35 -23.67 6.56
N GLY A 409 -20.16 -24.30 7.72
CA GLY A 409 -18.85 -24.55 8.34
C GLY A 409 -18.18 -25.87 7.89
N HIS A 410 -18.78 -26.59 6.95
CA HIS A 410 -18.34 -27.91 6.49
C HIS A 410 -18.54 -28.05 4.97
N ASN A 411 -17.90 -29.05 4.38
CA ASN A 411 -17.92 -29.32 2.94
C ASN A 411 -18.51 -30.69 2.57
N ASP A 412 -19.59 -31.06 3.23
CA ASP A 412 -20.35 -32.27 2.93
C ASP A 412 -21.87 -31.99 2.99
N ARG A 413 -22.67 -32.82 2.31
CA ARG A 413 -24.13 -32.70 2.29
C ARG A 413 -24.80 -33.32 3.50
N GLU A 414 -24.15 -34.28 4.14
CA GLU A 414 -24.74 -35.06 5.23
C GLU A 414 -24.91 -34.19 6.48
N SER A 415 -23.98 -33.25 6.69
CA SER A 415 -24.06 -32.29 7.78
C SER A 415 -25.17 -31.24 7.60
N GLY A 416 -25.74 -31.13 6.40
CA GLY A 416 -26.85 -30.24 6.09
C GLY A 416 -26.46 -28.75 6.14
N PHE A 417 -27.42 -27.91 6.53
CA PHE A 417 -27.21 -26.44 6.60
C PHE A 417 -27.76 -25.82 7.89
N ALA A 418 -27.97 -26.62 8.94
CA ALA A 418 -28.29 -26.08 10.26
C ALA A 418 -27.09 -25.35 10.86
N GLY A 419 -27.31 -24.18 11.43
CA GLY A 419 -26.26 -23.34 12.02
C GLY A 419 -26.66 -21.89 12.16
N ASP A 420 -25.75 -21.07 12.72
CA ASP A 420 -25.91 -19.64 12.88
C ASP A 420 -25.04 -18.89 11.86
N TYR A 421 -25.67 -18.01 11.08
CA TYR A 421 -25.06 -17.31 9.98
C TYR A 421 -25.09 -15.80 10.20
N ILE A 422 -23.96 -15.15 9.97
CA ILE A 422 -23.86 -13.68 9.99
C ILE A 422 -23.63 -13.14 8.58
N ALA A 423 -24.03 -11.92 8.31
CA ALA A 423 -23.71 -11.27 7.05
C ALA A 423 -22.20 -11.17 6.84
N SER A 424 -21.71 -11.45 5.63
CA SER A 424 -20.31 -11.28 5.30
C SER A 424 -20.14 -10.87 3.84
N ASP A 425 -19.40 -9.78 3.61
CA ASP A 425 -18.98 -9.29 2.30
C ASP A 425 -17.79 -10.05 1.71
N VAL A 426 -17.25 -11.01 2.45
CA VAL A 426 -16.20 -11.93 2.04
C VAL A 426 -16.63 -13.36 2.26
N LEU A 427 -16.14 -14.28 1.44
CA LEU A 427 -16.39 -15.70 1.63
C LEU A 427 -15.89 -16.14 3.01
N ARG A 428 -16.82 -16.64 3.81
CA ARG A 428 -16.56 -17.06 5.19
C ARG A 428 -17.48 -18.22 5.57
N GLN A 429 -16.97 -19.17 6.34
CA GLN A 429 -17.80 -20.20 6.96
C GLN A 429 -18.78 -19.56 7.95
N TRP A 430 -19.97 -20.13 8.06
CA TRP A 430 -21.07 -19.68 8.92
C TRP A 430 -21.49 -18.23 8.62
N SER A 431 -21.64 -17.93 7.32
CA SER A 431 -22.12 -16.63 6.86
C SER A 431 -23.19 -16.77 5.78
N PHE A 432 -23.96 -15.70 5.61
CA PHE A 432 -24.77 -15.52 4.41
C PHE A 432 -24.16 -14.41 3.55
N ILE A 433 -24.33 -14.55 2.24
CA ILE A 433 -23.83 -13.58 1.26
C ILE A 433 -24.85 -12.46 1.10
N PRO A 434 -24.48 -11.19 1.34
CA PRO A 434 -25.38 -10.05 1.20
C PRO A 434 -26.02 -9.94 -0.19
N GLY A 435 -27.26 -9.50 -0.22
CA GLY A 435 -28.03 -9.32 -1.46
C GLY A 435 -27.44 -8.22 -2.35
N TRP A 436 -27.34 -8.46 -3.65
CA TRP A 436 -26.96 -7.49 -4.65
C TRP A 436 -27.76 -7.67 -5.94
N THR A 437 -27.68 -6.75 -6.87
CA THR A 437 -28.38 -6.86 -8.16
C THR A 437 -27.47 -6.41 -9.30
N ASP A 438 -27.57 -7.11 -10.43
CA ASP A 438 -26.97 -6.70 -11.70
C ASP A 438 -27.86 -5.75 -12.51
N GLY A 439 -28.98 -5.28 -11.90
CA GLY A 439 -30.00 -4.46 -12.53
C GLY A 439 -31.14 -5.27 -13.16
N TYR A 440 -30.98 -6.60 -13.28
CA TYR A 440 -32.00 -7.52 -13.86
C TYR A 440 -32.45 -8.57 -12.86
N ASN A 441 -31.53 -9.11 -12.06
CA ASN A 441 -31.78 -10.22 -11.15
C ASN A 441 -31.40 -9.83 -9.71
N LEU A 442 -32.17 -10.36 -8.75
CA LEU A 442 -31.79 -10.34 -7.34
C LEU A 442 -30.82 -11.51 -7.07
N GLN A 443 -29.64 -11.20 -6.58
CA GLN A 443 -28.58 -12.18 -6.29
C GLN A 443 -28.38 -12.33 -4.79
N CYS A 444 -28.07 -13.54 -4.33
CA CYS A 444 -27.77 -13.89 -2.94
C CYS A 444 -28.95 -13.67 -1.98
N SER A 445 -28.86 -12.84 -0.91
CA SER A 445 -29.84 -12.86 0.18
C SER A 445 -30.74 -11.63 0.20
N TRP A 446 -32.07 -11.85 0.15
CA TRP A 446 -33.09 -10.82 -0.02
C TRP A 446 -34.38 -11.11 0.75
N PHE A 447 -35.05 -10.04 1.17
CA PHE A 447 -36.49 -9.98 1.37
C PHE A 447 -37.16 -9.46 0.11
N PHE A 448 -38.30 -10.01 -0.28
CA PHE A 448 -39.18 -9.47 -1.32
C PHE A 448 -40.62 -9.96 -1.12
N THR A 449 -41.59 -9.25 -1.65
CA THR A 449 -42.97 -9.75 -1.73
C THR A 449 -43.17 -10.56 -2.99
N ALA A 450 -44.10 -11.51 -2.98
CA ALA A 450 -44.35 -12.44 -4.11
C ALA A 450 -44.71 -11.71 -5.42
N ASP A 451 -45.22 -10.49 -5.35
CA ASP A 451 -45.51 -9.60 -6.49
C ASP A 451 -44.36 -8.64 -6.81
N ASN A 452 -43.26 -8.71 -6.08
CA ASN A 452 -42.12 -7.82 -6.16
C ASN A 452 -42.43 -6.33 -5.94
N SER A 453 -43.51 -6.00 -5.24
CA SER A 453 -43.84 -4.61 -4.90
C SER A 453 -42.92 -4.06 -3.83
N GLU A 454 -42.46 -4.90 -2.91
CA GLU A 454 -41.46 -4.57 -1.90
C GLU A 454 -40.25 -5.48 -2.02
N LEU A 455 -39.07 -4.93 -1.82
CA LEU A 455 -37.82 -5.68 -1.80
C LEU A 455 -36.76 -5.01 -0.93
N ALA A 456 -35.90 -5.79 -0.30
CA ALA A 456 -34.81 -5.32 0.52
C ALA A 456 -33.65 -6.32 0.53
N PRO A 457 -32.42 -5.91 0.16
CA PRO A 457 -31.25 -6.77 0.26
C PRO A 457 -30.87 -6.96 1.73
N PHE A 458 -30.50 -8.15 2.14
CA PHE A 458 -29.89 -8.36 3.45
C PHE A 458 -28.44 -7.88 3.42
N ARG A 459 -28.07 -6.99 4.32
CA ARG A 459 -26.73 -6.38 4.41
C ARG A 459 -26.06 -6.64 5.73
N GLY A 460 -26.78 -6.96 6.78
CA GLY A 460 -26.27 -7.19 8.13
C GLY A 460 -27.17 -8.10 8.93
N GLY A 461 -26.79 -8.38 10.19
CA GLY A 461 -27.58 -9.18 11.12
C GLY A 461 -27.28 -10.67 11.05
N ASN A 462 -28.23 -11.48 11.55
CA ASN A 462 -28.08 -12.91 11.79
C ASN A 462 -29.24 -13.73 11.22
N VAL A 463 -28.94 -14.95 10.82
CA VAL A 463 -29.92 -15.97 10.49
C VAL A 463 -29.55 -17.24 11.25
N SER A 464 -30.50 -17.80 12.00
CA SER A 464 -30.34 -19.09 12.71
C SER A 464 -31.17 -20.16 12.05
N VAL A 465 -30.59 -21.31 11.73
CA VAL A 465 -31.24 -22.47 11.14
C VAL A 465 -31.09 -23.66 12.08
N VAL A 466 -32.18 -24.14 12.64
CA VAL A 466 -32.21 -25.23 13.61
C VAL A 466 -32.87 -26.46 13.01
N ASP A 467 -32.19 -27.60 13.06
CA ASP A 467 -32.80 -28.92 12.80
C ASP A 467 -33.51 -29.37 14.10
N ASN A 468 -34.83 -29.52 14.06
CA ASN A 468 -35.66 -29.90 15.22
C ASN A 468 -35.61 -31.41 15.55
N GLY A 469 -34.96 -32.22 14.69
CA GLY A 469 -34.79 -33.67 14.89
C GLY A 469 -36.04 -34.50 14.59
N ASP A 470 -37.13 -33.90 14.16
CA ASP A 470 -38.38 -34.55 13.74
C ASP A 470 -38.65 -34.45 12.23
N GLY A 471 -37.65 -33.96 11.48
CA GLY A 471 -37.71 -33.68 10.05
C GLY A 471 -38.18 -32.29 9.72
N THR A 472 -38.48 -31.46 10.71
CA THR A 472 -38.73 -30.03 10.52
C THR A 472 -37.47 -29.21 10.80
N MET A 473 -37.40 -28.00 10.21
CA MET A 473 -36.41 -26.98 10.52
C MET A 473 -37.09 -25.70 10.96
N THR A 474 -36.40 -24.96 11.82
CA THR A 474 -36.79 -23.61 12.18
C THR A 474 -35.73 -22.64 11.60
N VAL A 475 -36.16 -21.58 10.92
CA VAL A 475 -35.33 -20.53 10.38
C VAL A 475 -35.77 -19.24 11.04
N ASP A 476 -34.90 -18.66 11.88
CA ASP A 476 -35.09 -17.36 12.51
C ASP A 476 -34.24 -16.33 11.81
N ILE A 477 -34.84 -15.25 11.36
CA ILE A 477 -34.23 -14.17 10.58
C ILE A 477 -34.28 -12.88 11.39
N ASP A 478 -33.12 -12.25 11.61
CA ASP A 478 -32.96 -10.97 12.25
C ASP A 478 -31.85 -10.21 11.52
N VAL A 479 -32.19 -9.57 10.43
CA VAL A 479 -31.25 -8.96 9.49
C VAL A 479 -31.51 -7.47 9.33
N LYS A 480 -30.61 -6.79 8.63
CA LYS A 480 -30.73 -5.39 8.27
C LYS A 480 -30.60 -5.22 6.77
N ASP A 481 -31.40 -4.32 6.19
CA ASP A 481 -31.30 -3.92 4.78
C ASP A 481 -30.22 -2.87 4.52
N ASP A 482 -30.18 -2.31 3.32
CA ASP A 482 -29.20 -1.27 2.93
C ASP A 482 -29.57 0.14 3.43
N ARG A 483 -30.76 0.35 4.06
CA ARG A 483 -31.14 1.52 4.89
C ARG A 483 -31.03 1.26 6.38
N ARG A 484 -30.55 0.09 6.77
CA ARG A 484 -30.42 -0.36 8.16
C ARG A 484 -31.78 -0.63 8.84
N ASN A 485 -32.86 -0.70 8.09
CA ASN A 485 -34.11 -1.18 8.62
C ASN A 485 -33.96 -2.62 9.07
N ARG A 486 -34.47 -2.95 10.24
CA ARG A 486 -34.44 -4.33 10.75
C ARG A 486 -35.56 -5.13 10.09
N ILE A 487 -35.22 -6.30 9.57
CA ILE A 487 -36.17 -7.24 8.99
C ILE A 487 -36.14 -8.52 9.83
N THR A 488 -37.27 -8.91 10.37
CA THR A 488 -37.41 -10.13 11.19
C THR A 488 -38.43 -11.04 10.58
N GLY A 489 -38.29 -12.35 10.86
CA GLY A 489 -39.26 -13.39 10.50
C GLY A 489 -38.83 -14.72 11.06
N SER A 490 -39.79 -15.59 11.27
CA SER A 490 -39.54 -16.97 11.71
C SER A 490 -40.40 -17.96 10.89
N TRP A 491 -39.76 -19.00 10.40
CA TRP A 491 -40.40 -20.07 9.69
C TRP A 491 -40.11 -21.42 10.36
N THR A 492 -41.12 -22.31 10.47
CA THR A 492 -40.90 -23.70 10.91
C THR A 492 -41.70 -24.63 10.02
N GLY A 493 -41.05 -25.64 9.47
CA GLY A 493 -41.68 -26.61 8.60
C GLY A 493 -40.72 -27.69 8.08
N VAL A 494 -41.20 -28.54 7.21
CA VAL A 494 -40.38 -29.57 6.52
C VAL A 494 -39.79 -28.90 5.27
N PRO A 495 -38.45 -28.75 5.17
CA PRO A 495 -37.84 -28.17 3.99
C PRO A 495 -37.89 -29.16 2.81
N GLU A 496 -38.13 -28.66 1.62
CA GLU A 496 -38.18 -29.46 0.39
C GLU A 496 -36.94 -29.23 -0.46
N GLN A 497 -36.29 -30.34 -0.87
CA GLN A 497 -35.17 -30.21 -1.81
C GLN A 497 -35.69 -29.85 -3.20
N TYR A 498 -35.14 -28.75 -3.77
CA TYR A 498 -35.46 -28.40 -5.13
C TYR A 498 -34.84 -29.40 -6.14
N VAL A 499 -35.68 -29.91 -7.04
CA VAL A 499 -35.32 -30.91 -8.07
C VAL A 499 -35.57 -30.27 -9.45
N GLY A 500 -34.82 -29.21 -9.77
CA GLY A 500 -34.99 -28.47 -11.03
C GLY A 500 -33.67 -28.00 -11.62
N ARG A 501 -33.74 -27.07 -12.57
CA ARG A 501 -32.53 -26.40 -13.17
C ARG A 501 -32.20 -25.11 -12.42
N SER A 502 -31.71 -25.21 -11.20
CA SER A 502 -31.38 -24.10 -10.29
C SER A 502 -32.62 -23.38 -9.70
N ILE A 503 -32.54 -22.99 -8.42
CA ILE A 503 -33.54 -22.11 -7.80
C ILE A 503 -33.51 -20.80 -8.59
N VAL A 504 -34.64 -20.44 -9.18
CA VAL A 504 -34.71 -19.27 -10.07
C VAL A 504 -34.49 -18.00 -9.27
N VAL A 505 -33.43 -17.28 -9.60
CA VAL A 505 -33.27 -15.88 -9.22
C VAL A 505 -34.41 -15.11 -9.85
N PHE A 506 -35.24 -14.46 -9.05
CA PHE A 506 -36.41 -13.74 -9.56
C PHE A 506 -35.97 -12.59 -10.46
N ASN A 507 -36.43 -12.63 -11.71
CA ASN A 507 -36.22 -11.52 -12.63
C ASN A 507 -37.12 -10.33 -12.22
N LYS A 508 -36.55 -9.16 -12.22
CA LYS A 508 -37.24 -7.89 -12.01
C LYS A 508 -38.17 -7.54 -13.17
#